data_0b39d143b7b8f9bc65b226f8e8f245d6
#
_entry.id   0b39d143b7b8f9bc65b226f8e8f245d6
#
_cell.length_a   1.000
_cell.length_b   1.000
_cell.length_c   1.000
_cell.angle_alpha   90.00
_cell.angle_beta   90.00
_cell.angle_gamma   90.00
#
_symmetry.space_group_name_H-M   'P 1'
#
loop_
_entity.id
_entity.type
_entity.pdbx_description
1 polymer ?
#
loop_
_entity_poly.entity_id
_entity_poly.type
_entity_poly.pdbx_seq_one_letter_code
_entity_poly.pdbx_strand_id
1 'polypeptide(L)'
;MRFIDTLKNIWTIEELRKRILVTLLLVFIYRVGCYVVLPGISPEAIDALASFTNKSGLMQLLDMFSGGAFSQASIFALGIMPYITASIVIQLCGMILPSFQKMQREGESGRQKLNQYTRYLTVLILFLQAPSYLINLQIQVNGAHNGSALTLGFWTVVYLTIILAAGSMFIRWLGERITDRGIGNGISFIILVGIIARLPGALYYEFVSRLPGASGSQGGLVMFIVELVLLFAVTVGAVLLVQGTRKVPVQYAKRIVGNRQYGGARQYIPLKVNAAGVMPIIFAQAIMFIPMALSGFRSGESGFFHAFTDINSFWYNFVFFVLIVAFTYFYTAITVRPTQMAEDLKRNQGFIPGVKPGKKTVEYLDAVMSRITLPGSIFLGIVAIMPAFARFFGISQNFAQFFGGTSLLILVGVVLDTLQQVESHLMMHHYDGLMKEGKIKGRTTGQAY
;
A
#
# COMPACT_ATOMS: atom_id res chain seq x y z
N MET A 1 -26.41 12.48 -0.25
CA MET A 1 -26.90 11.09 -0.26
C MET A 1 -26.65 10.49 1.11
N ARG A 2 -27.66 9.86 1.69
CA ARG A 2 -27.50 9.21 3.00
C ARG A 2 -26.67 7.94 2.83
N PHE A 3 -25.69 7.72 3.67
CA PHE A 3 -24.79 6.55 3.65
C PHE A 3 -25.53 5.22 3.52
N ILE A 4 -26.71 5.13 4.18
CA ILE A 4 -27.61 3.95 4.12
C ILE A 4 -28.16 3.73 2.70
N ASP A 5 -28.53 4.80 1.99
CA ASP A 5 -29.05 4.71 0.62
C ASP A 5 -27.97 4.23 -0.35
N THR A 6 -26.73 4.68 -0.15
CA THR A 6 -25.59 4.21 -0.94
C THR A 6 -25.31 2.73 -0.70
N LEU A 7 -25.31 2.26 0.56
CA LEU A 7 -25.17 0.84 0.89
C LEU A 7 -26.28 -0.02 0.29
N LYS A 8 -27.54 0.45 0.35
CA LYS A 8 -28.68 -0.24 -0.25
C LYS A 8 -28.53 -0.34 -1.78
N ASN A 9 -28.08 0.73 -2.43
CA ASN A 9 -27.83 0.76 -3.87
C ASN A 9 -26.70 -0.18 -4.28
N ILE A 10 -25.62 -0.26 -3.50
CA ILE A 10 -24.51 -1.20 -3.70
C ILE A 10 -25.03 -2.65 -3.70
N TRP A 11 -25.93 -2.99 -2.75
CA TRP A 11 -26.46 -4.35 -2.62
C TRP A 11 -27.48 -4.72 -3.70
N THR A 12 -28.13 -3.72 -4.29
CA THR A 12 -29.14 -3.91 -5.33
C THR A 12 -28.51 -4.29 -6.68
N ILE A 13 -27.25 -3.87 -6.94
CA ILE A 13 -26.55 -4.17 -8.19
C ILE A 13 -25.92 -5.55 -8.11
N GLU A 14 -26.43 -6.50 -8.90
CA GLU A 14 -26.03 -7.91 -8.85
C GLU A 14 -24.52 -8.11 -9.16
N GLU A 15 -23.99 -7.39 -10.13
CA GLU A 15 -22.58 -7.50 -10.51
C GLU A 15 -21.66 -7.04 -9.37
N LEU A 16 -21.96 -5.89 -8.76
CA LEU A 16 -21.17 -5.33 -7.66
C LEU A 16 -21.26 -6.22 -6.41
N ARG A 17 -22.44 -6.75 -6.11
CA ARG A 17 -22.63 -7.72 -5.03
C ARG A 17 -21.80 -8.98 -5.22
N LYS A 18 -21.77 -9.55 -6.44
CA LYS A 18 -20.94 -10.72 -6.76
C LYS A 18 -19.45 -10.43 -6.55
N ARG A 19 -18.96 -9.27 -7.00
CA ARG A 19 -17.58 -8.85 -6.83
C ARG A 19 -17.19 -8.68 -5.35
N ILE A 20 -18.07 -8.07 -4.54
CA ILE A 20 -17.88 -7.93 -3.09
C ILE A 20 -17.82 -9.31 -2.42
N LEU A 21 -18.76 -10.20 -2.71
CA LEU A 21 -18.80 -11.55 -2.13
C LEU A 21 -17.56 -12.36 -2.47
N VAL A 22 -17.09 -12.30 -3.73
CA VAL A 22 -15.84 -12.96 -4.15
C VAL A 22 -14.65 -12.40 -3.38
N THR A 23 -14.56 -11.07 -3.23
CA THR A 23 -13.48 -10.44 -2.46
C THR A 23 -13.50 -10.90 -1.00
N LEU A 24 -14.66 -10.90 -0.35
CA LEU A 24 -14.81 -11.35 1.04
C LEU A 24 -14.45 -12.83 1.20
N LEU A 25 -14.88 -13.69 0.27
CA LEU A 25 -14.55 -15.12 0.29
C LEU A 25 -13.03 -15.33 0.18
N LEU A 26 -12.35 -14.67 -0.76
CA LEU A 26 -10.91 -14.81 -0.95
C LEU A 26 -10.12 -14.25 0.25
N VAL A 27 -10.59 -13.17 0.86
CA VAL A 27 -10.04 -12.63 2.11
C VAL A 27 -10.22 -13.59 3.27
N PHE A 28 -11.38 -14.25 3.37
CA PHE A 28 -11.62 -15.27 4.40
C PHE A 28 -10.65 -16.45 4.25
N ILE A 29 -10.42 -16.95 3.03
CA ILE A 29 -9.42 -17.99 2.75
C ILE A 29 -8.02 -17.55 3.18
N TYR A 30 -7.63 -16.30 2.87
CA TYR A 30 -6.36 -15.73 3.32
C TYR A 30 -6.25 -15.72 4.85
N ARG A 31 -7.29 -15.28 5.55
CA ARG A 31 -7.28 -15.21 7.02
C ARG A 31 -7.19 -16.58 7.65
N VAL A 32 -7.92 -17.58 7.17
CA VAL A 32 -7.80 -18.96 7.64
C VAL A 32 -6.38 -19.48 7.47
N GLY A 33 -5.76 -19.24 6.31
CA GLY A 33 -4.38 -19.67 6.06
C GLY A 33 -3.33 -19.02 6.94
N CYS A 34 -3.58 -17.81 7.47
CA CYS A 34 -2.68 -17.16 8.43
C CYS A 34 -2.59 -17.90 9.77
N TYR A 35 -3.57 -18.74 10.11
CA TYR A 35 -3.59 -19.52 11.35
C TYR A 35 -3.11 -20.97 11.16
N VAL A 36 -2.81 -21.40 9.93
CA VAL A 36 -2.27 -22.73 9.66
C VAL A 36 -0.77 -22.72 9.92
N VAL A 37 -0.36 -23.27 11.04
CA VAL A 37 1.03 -23.33 11.50
C VAL A 37 1.86 -24.28 10.63
N LEU A 38 3.15 -23.97 10.46
CA LEU A 38 4.12 -24.84 9.78
C LEU A 38 4.27 -26.18 10.50
N PRO A 39 4.33 -27.29 9.79
CA PRO A 39 4.49 -28.60 10.40
C PRO A 39 5.82 -28.71 11.16
N GLY A 40 5.77 -29.29 12.35
CA GLY A 40 6.96 -29.49 13.19
C GLY A 40 7.29 -28.33 14.14
N ILE A 41 6.47 -27.29 14.22
CA ILE A 41 6.63 -26.20 15.19
C ILE A 41 5.69 -26.44 16.37
N SER A 42 6.27 -26.44 17.59
CA SER A 42 5.49 -26.60 18.83
C SER A 42 4.73 -25.31 19.21
N PRO A 43 3.62 -25.40 19.96
CA PRO A 43 2.91 -24.21 20.47
C PRO A 43 3.80 -23.30 21.33
N GLU A 44 4.71 -23.87 22.09
CA GLU A 44 5.67 -23.13 22.95
C GLU A 44 6.63 -22.27 22.09
N ALA A 45 7.01 -22.77 20.92
CA ALA A 45 7.82 -22.01 19.96
C ALA A 45 7.08 -20.80 19.39
N ILE A 46 5.75 -20.91 19.22
CA ILE A 46 4.91 -19.81 18.73
C ILE A 46 4.83 -18.68 19.78
N ASP A 47 4.64 -19.02 21.06
CA ASP A 47 4.58 -18.04 22.14
C ASP A 47 5.93 -17.30 22.30
N ALA A 48 7.03 -18.02 22.18
CA ALA A 48 8.38 -17.45 22.19
C ALA A 48 8.58 -16.48 21.01
N LEU A 49 8.18 -16.87 19.81
CA LEU A 49 8.28 -16.03 18.61
C LEU A 49 7.39 -14.78 18.72
N ALA A 50 6.17 -14.92 19.20
CA ALA A 50 5.25 -13.81 19.42
C ALA A 50 5.80 -12.79 20.43
N SER A 51 6.37 -13.26 21.53
CA SER A 51 6.98 -12.40 22.55
C SER A 51 8.20 -11.63 22.02
N PHE A 52 9.01 -12.27 21.18
CA PHE A 52 10.17 -11.65 20.55
C PHE A 52 9.77 -10.66 19.46
N THR A 53 8.80 -11.01 18.63
CA THR A 53 8.27 -10.14 17.57
C THR A 53 7.74 -8.84 18.16
N ASN A 54 7.07 -8.88 19.30
CA ASN A 54 6.58 -7.70 20.01
C ASN A 54 7.70 -6.81 20.58
N LYS A 55 8.89 -7.34 20.82
CA LYS A 55 10.05 -6.59 21.32
C LYS A 55 10.86 -5.96 20.18
N SER A 56 10.85 -6.55 19.00
CA SER A 56 11.64 -6.12 17.85
C SER A 56 10.76 -5.33 16.88
N GLY A 57 10.96 -4.03 16.78
CA GLY A 57 10.12 -3.15 15.95
C GLY A 57 10.05 -3.56 14.47
N LEU A 58 11.14 -4.10 13.91
CA LEU A 58 11.16 -4.59 12.54
C LEU A 58 10.31 -5.84 12.35
N MET A 59 10.51 -6.84 13.22
CA MET A 59 9.74 -8.09 13.13
C MET A 59 8.25 -7.80 13.28
N GLN A 60 7.91 -6.80 14.07
CA GLN A 60 6.56 -6.33 14.24
C GLN A 60 5.97 -5.71 12.95
N LEU A 61 6.77 -4.96 12.19
CA LEU A 61 6.34 -4.46 10.88
C LEU A 61 6.08 -5.61 9.90
N LEU A 62 6.99 -6.60 9.82
CA LEU A 62 6.79 -7.79 9.01
C LEU A 62 5.52 -8.55 9.40
N ASP A 63 5.30 -8.71 10.70
CA ASP A 63 4.13 -9.38 11.26
C ASP A 63 2.83 -8.63 10.93
N MET A 64 2.85 -7.32 10.94
CA MET A 64 1.73 -6.48 10.58
C MET A 64 1.37 -6.60 9.09
N PHE A 65 2.36 -6.60 8.18
CA PHE A 65 2.12 -6.81 6.75
C PHE A 65 1.67 -8.23 6.41
N SER A 66 2.10 -9.23 7.19
CA SER A 66 1.64 -10.61 7.04
C SER A 66 0.30 -10.89 7.75
N GLY A 67 -0.27 -9.87 8.44
CA GLY A 67 -1.53 -10.01 9.18
C GLY A 67 -1.47 -10.93 10.39
N GLY A 68 -0.28 -11.07 11.00
CA GLY A 68 -0.06 -11.94 12.15
C GLY A 68 0.50 -13.32 11.80
N ALA A 69 0.64 -13.63 10.53
CA ALA A 69 1.13 -14.92 10.07
C ALA A 69 2.60 -15.15 10.42
N PHE A 70 3.40 -14.08 10.49
CA PHE A 70 4.82 -14.15 10.84
C PHE A 70 5.03 -14.61 12.28
N SER A 71 4.33 -14.00 13.25
CA SER A 71 4.45 -14.33 14.69
C SER A 71 3.85 -15.69 15.03
N GLN A 72 2.95 -16.21 14.20
CA GLN A 72 2.36 -17.53 14.37
C GLN A 72 3.10 -18.63 13.61
N ALA A 73 4.24 -18.34 13.01
CA ALA A 73 5.00 -19.28 12.19
C ALA A 73 4.10 -20.05 11.21
N SER A 74 3.20 -19.35 10.54
CA SER A 74 2.22 -19.96 9.64
C SER A 74 2.80 -20.24 8.25
N ILE A 75 2.07 -20.99 7.43
CA ILE A 75 2.39 -21.22 6.02
C ILE A 75 2.51 -19.90 5.25
N PHE A 76 1.83 -18.86 5.72
CA PHE A 76 1.83 -17.51 5.14
C PHE A 76 2.78 -16.53 5.85
N ALA A 77 3.74 -17.02 6.64
CA ALA A 77 4.63 -16.18 7.44
C ALA A 77 5.38 -15.10 6.65
N LEU A 78 5.88 -15.42 5.44
CA LEU A 78 6.54 -14.45 4.58
C LEU A 78 5.57 -13.48 3.88
N GLY A 79 4.27 -13.80 3.90
CA GLY A 79 3.22 -12.96 3.33
C GLY A 79 3.44 -12.60 1.86
N ILE A 80 3.12 -11.37 1.50
CA ILE A 80 3.25 -10.81 0.15
C ILE A 80 4.57 -10.03 -0.06
N MET A 81 5.40 -9.86 0.99
CA MET A 81 6.61 -9.04 0.95
C MET A 81 7.61 -9.45 -0.15
N PRO A 82 7.91 -10.76 -0.39
CA PRO A 82 8.82 -11.16 -1.47
C PRO A 82 8.33 -10.72 -2.85
N TYR A 83 7.02 -10.73 -3.08
CA TYR A 83 6.43 -10.26 -4.33
C TYR A 83 6.53 -8.73 -4.46
N ILE A 84 6.29 -7.98 -3.38
CA ILE A 84 6.43 -6.52 -3.39
C ILE A 84 7.88 -6.15 -3.74
N THR A 85 8.86 -6.78 -3.08
CA THR A 85 10.28 -6.56 -3.37
C THR A 85 10.63 -6.87 -4.83
N ALA A 86 10.16 -7.99 -5.35
CA ALA A 86 10.36 -8.37 -6.75
C ALA A 86 9.72 -7.35 -7.72
N SER A 87 8.51 -6.91 -7.44
CA SER A 87 7.79 -5.91 -8.24
C SER A 87 8.53 -4.57 -8.27
N ILE A 88 9.06 -4.15 -7.12
CA ILE A 88 9.88 -2.94 -7.00
C ILE A 88 11.13 -3.05 -7.86
N VAL A 89 11.87 -4.15 -7.76
CA VAL A 89 13.09 -4.37 -8.55
C VAL A 89 12.78 -4.33 -10.05
N ILE A 90 11.73 -5.00 -10.51
CA ILE A 90 11.32 -4.98 -11.93
C ILE A 90 10.89 -3.59 -12.38
N GLN A 91 10.19 -2.82 -11.55
CA GLN A 91 9.85 -1.42 -11.86
C GLN A 91 11.10 -0.54 -11.99
N LEU A 92 12.07 -0.68 -11.07
CA LEU A 92 13.35 0.02 -11.16
C LEU A 92 14.15 -0.38 -12.40
N CYS A 93 14.20 -1.68 -12.72
CA CYS A 93 14.81 -2.17 -13.96
C CYS A 93 14.12 -1.57 -15.20
N GLY A 94 12.78 -1.43 -15.17
CA GLY A 94 12.00 -0.78 -16.22
C GLY A 94 12.36 0.68 -16.47
N MET A 95 13.01 1.34 -15.52
CA MET A 95 13.48 2.73 -15.67
C MET A 95 14.93 2.83 -16.13
N ILE A 96 15.79 1.92 -15.65
CA ILE A 96 17.23 1.96 -15.91
C ILE A 96 17.58 1.23 -17.20
N LEU A 97 16.93 0.09 -17.48
CA LEU A 97 17.28 -0.77 -18.59
C LEU A 97 16.43 -0.51 -19.83
N PRO A 98 17.04 -0.14 -20.99
CA PRO A 98 16.30 0.15 -22.23
C PRO A 98 15.42 -1.02 -22.70
N SER A 99 15.84 -2.27 -22.45
CA SER A 99 15.09 -3.46 -22.81
C SER A 99 13.74 -3.55 -22.08
N PHE A 100 13.72 -3.23 -20.77
CA PHE A 100 12.50 -3.21 -19.97
C PHE A 100 11.60 -2.01 -20.32
N GLN A 101 12.20 -0.85 -20.68
CA GLN A 101 11.45 0.30 -21.18
C GLN A 101 10.70 -0.01 -22.48
N LYS A 102 11.33 -0.75 -23.41
CA LYS A 102 10.67 -1.21 -24.63
C LYS A 102 9.46 -2.09 -24.30
N MET A 103 9.62 -3.06 -23.41
CA MET A 103 8.51 -3.93 -22.97
C MET A 103 7.36 -3.13 -22.34
N GLN A 104 7.64 -2.08 -21.56
CA GLN A 104 6.59 -1.22 -21.00
C GLN A 104 5.80 -0.46 -22.07
N ARG A 105 6.43 -0.17 -23.21
CA ARG A 105 5.81 0.53 -24.35
C ARG A 105 5.03 -0.42 -25.29
N GLU A 106 5.29 -1.73 -25.23
CA GLU A 106 4.61 -2.76 -26.05
C GLU A 106 3.15 -3.02 -25.63
N GLY A 107 2.63 -2.31 -24.61
CA GLY A 107 1.25 -2.45 -24.16
C GLY A 107 1.00 -3.72 -23.35
N GLU A 108 -0.11 -4.42 -23.62
CA GLU A 108 -0.56 -5.57 -22.83
C GLU A 108 0.40 -6.75 -22.90
N SER A 109 0.97 -7.06 -24.08
CA SER A 109 1.95 -8.14 -24.24
C SER A 109 3.21 -7.89 -23.41
N GLY A 110 3.71 -6.64 -23.41
CA GLY A 110 4.87 -6.27 -22.60
C GLY A 110 4.59 -6.34 -21.09
N ARG A 111 3.40 -5.94 -20.65
CA ARG A 111 2.97 -6.08 -19.25
C ARG A 111 2.94 -7.54 -18.80
N GLN A 112 2.43 -8.45 -19.63
CA GLN A 112 2.42 -9.89 -19.32
C GLN A 112 3.84 -10.45 -19.14
N LYS A 113 4.80 -10.05 -20.00
CA LYS A 113 6.21 -10.43 -19.87
C LYS A 113 6.81 -9.89 -18.57
N LEU A 114 6.57 -8.63 -18.24
CA LEU A 114 7.04 -8.03 -16.99
C LEU A 114 6.48 -8.74 -15.76
N ASN A 115 5.20 -9.13 -15.79
CA ASN A 115 4.57 -9.92 -14.74
C ASN A 115 5.20 -11.30 -14.60
N GLN A 116 5.60 -11.95 -15.71
CA GLN A 116 6.33 -13.22 -15.67
C GLN A 116 7.71 -13.06 -15.04
N TYR A 117 8.48 -12.02 -15.41
CA TYR A 117 9.77 -11.74 -14.76
C TYR A 117 9.62 -11.47 -13.27
N THR A 118 8.58 -10.72 -12.89
CA THR A 118 8.25 -10.52 -11.46
C THR A 118 7.99 -11.84 -10.75
N ARG A 119 7.31 -12.79 -11.40
CA ARG A 119 7.07 -14.14 -10.84
C ARG A 119 8.37 -14.91 -10.60
N TYR A 120 9.24 -14.97 -11.59
CA TYR A 120 10.52 -15.66 -11.45
C TYR A 120 11.39 -15.04 -10.36
N LEU A 121 11.46 -13.71 -10.34
CA LEU A 121 12.21 -13.00 -9.31
C LEU A 121 11.61 -13.20 -7.91
N THR A 122 10.29 -13.24 -7.79
CA THR A 122 9.62 -13.55 -6.50
C THR A 122 10.03 -14.92 -5.97
N VAL A 123 10.03 -15.95 -6.84
CA VAL A 123 10.44 -17.31 -6.44
C VAL A 123 11.89 -17.32 -6.00
N LEU A 124 12.78 -16.65 -6.73
CA LEU A 124 14.20 -16.55 -6.37
C LEU A 124 14.39 -15.88 -5.00
N ILE A 125 13.71 -14.76 -4.76
CA ILE A 125 13.74 -14.05 -3.47
C ILE A 125 13.19 -14.94 -2.34
N LEU A 126 12.13 -15.70 -2.59
CA LEU A 126 11.55 -16.63 -1.62
C LEU A 126 12.55 -17.71 -1.19
N PHE A 127 13.28 -18.31 -2.14
CA PHE A 127 14.32 -19.30 -1.82
C PHE A 127 15.50 -18.73 -1.01
N LEU A 128 15.73 -17.43 -1.07
CA LEU A 128 16.73 -16.75 -0.23
C LEU A 128 16.17 -16.37 1.14
N GLN A 129 14.93 -15.87 1.19
CA GLN A 129 14.34 -15.36 2.43
C GLN A 129 13.77 -16.46 3.33
N ALA A 130 13.22 -17.55 2.79
CA ALA A 130 12.60 -18.60 3.59
C ALA A 130 13.60 -19.33 4.50
N PRO A 131 14.78 -19.76 4.04
CA PRO A 131 15.79 -20.34 4.92
C PRO A 131 16.25 -19.35 6.00
N SER A 132 16.44 -18.08 5.65
CA SER A 132 16.83 -17.04 6.61
C SER A 132 15.77 -16.85 7.71
N TYR A 133 14.48 -16.88 7.35
CA TYR A 133 13.40 -16.85 8.32
C TYR A 133 13.41 -18.06 9.25
N LEU A 134 13.58 -19.27 8.72
CA LEU A 134 13.60 -20.51 9.50
C LEU A 134 14.78 -20.58 10.48
N ILE A 135 15.97 -20.15 10.04
CA ILE A 135 17.15 -20.07 10.90
C ILE A 135 16.91 -19.04 12.02
N ASN A 136 16.35 -17.89 11.70
CA ASN A 136 16.02 -16.86 12.66
C ASN A 136 14.98 -17.35 13.69
N LEU A 137 13.97 -18.08 13.24
CA LEU A 137 12.97 -18.73 14.09
C LEU A 137 13.65 -19.74 15.03
N GLN A 138 14.56 -20.57 14.53
CA GLN A 138 15.31 -21.54 15.34
C GLN A 138 16.14 -20.85 16.43
N ILE A 139 16.87 -19.79 16.09
CA ILE A 139 17.68 -19.02 17.04
C ILE A 139 16.81 -18.41 18.15
N GLN A 140 15.67 -17.84 17.80
CA GLN A 140 14.77 -17.19 18.76
C GLN A 140 14.10 -18.19 19.71
N VAL A 141 13.62 -19.32 19.18
CA VAL A 141 13.00 -20.38 20.00
C VAL A 141 14.02 -21.01 20.94
N ASN A 142 15.22 -21.32 20.46
CA ASN A 142 16.26 -21.90 21.29
C ASN A 142 16.79 -20.90 22.34
N GLY A 143 16.84 -19.60 22.02
CA GLY A 143 17.21 -18.55 22.98
C GLY A 143 16.19 -18.35 24.10
N ALA A 144 14.90 -18.60 23.85
CA ALA A 144 13.85 -18.49 24.86
C ALA A 144 13.80 -19.70 25.82
N HIS A 145 14.25 -20.89 25.41
CA HIS A 145 14.12 -22.15 26.16
C HIS A 145 15.47 -22.73 26.66
N ASN A 146 16.54 -21.94 26.74
CA ASN A 146 17.86 -22.38 27.25
C ASN A 146 18.41 -23.66 26.60
N GLY A 147 18.12 -23.93 25.35
CA GLY A 147 18.75 -25.00 24.57
C GLY A 147 17.76 -25.92 23.84
N SER A 148 18.06 -26.21 22.60
CA SER A 148 17.57 -27.32 21.74
C SER A 148 16.06 -27.62 21.66
N ALA A 149 15.18 -26.66 21.92
CA ALA A 149 13.73 -26.87 21.75
C ALA A 149 13.31 -27.07 20.27
N LEU A 150 14.08 -26.55 19.32
CA LEU A 150 13.84 -26.71 17.90
C LEU A 150 15.17 -26.98 17.16
N THR A 151 15.38 -28.20 16.71
CA THR A 151 16.51 -28.56 15.83
C THR A 151 16.00 -28.75 14.41
N LEU A 152 16.26 -27.78 13.55
CA LEU A 152 15.92 -27.87 12.14
C LEU A 152 17.06 -28.57 11.40
N GLY A 153 16.88 -29.85 11.04
CA GLY A 153 17.81 -30.55 10.15
C GLY A 153 17.79 -29.96 8.74
N PHE A 154 18.84 -30.20 7.98
CA PHE A 154 18.95 -29.69 6.59
C PHE A 154 17.69 -30.01 5.74
N TRP A 155 17.23 -31.25 5.77
CA TRP A 155 16.01 -31.68 5.04
C TRP A 155 14.74 -31.00 5.55
N THR A 156 14.65 -30.73 6.85
CA THR A 156 13.55 -29.98 7.45
C THR A 156 13.50 -28.54 6.92
N VAL A 157 14.62 -27.88 6.83
CA VAL A 157 14.71 -26.51 6.26
C VAL A 157 14.31 -26.52 4.80
N VAL A 158 14.72 -27.51 4.02
CA VAL A 158 14.39 -27.60 2.59
C VAL A 158 12.88 -27.76 2.39
N TYR A 159 12.23 -28.73 3.04
CA TYR A 159 10.77 -28.90 2.85
C TYR A 159 9.96 -27.73 3.40
N LEU A 160 10.34 -27.15 4.53
CA LEU A 160 9.67 -25.95 5.06
C LEU A 160 9.84 -24.73 4.15
N THR A 161 11.01 -24.58 3.53
CA THR A 161 11.23 -23.55 2.50
C THR A 161 10.28 -23.70 1.32
N ILE A 162 10.06 -24.92 0.85
CA ILE A 162 9.12 -25.19 -0.24
C ILE A 162 7.68 -24.85 0.18
N ILE A 163 7.29 -25.21 1.41
CA ILE A 163 5.95 -24.89 1.93
C ILE A 163 5.75 -23.37 2.04
N LEU A 164 6.73 -22.64 2.57
CA LEU A 164 6.67 -21.16 2.68
C LEU A 164 6.62 -20.49 1.31
N ALA A 165 7.40 -21.03 0.34
CA ALA A 165 7.38 -20.51 -1.03
C ALA A 165 6.02 -20.76 -1.69
N ALA A 166 5.44 -21.95 -1.52
CA ALA A 166 4.09 -22.27 -2.01
C ALA A 166 3.03 -21.37 -1.37
N GLY A 167 3.11 -21.14 -0.06
CA GLY A 167 2.21 -20.25 0.68
C GLY A 167 2.24 -18.81 0.16
N SER A 168 3.44 -18.24 -0.01
CA SER A 168 3.59 -16.87 -0.54
C SER A 168 3.11 -16.74 -1.98
N MET A 169 3.37 -17.76 -2.83
CA MET A 169 2.85 -17.78 -4.19
C MET A 169 1.33 -17.92 -4.25
N PHE A 170 0.74 -18.63 -3.29
CA PHE A 170 -0.71 -18.74 -3.15
C PHE A 170 -1.34 -17.40 -2.75
N ILE A 171 -0.75 -16.67 -1.78
CA ILE A 171 -1.23 -15.31 -1.41
C ILE A 171 -1.18 -14.39 -2.62
N ARG A 172 -0.09 -14.43 -3.39
CA ARG A 172 0.02 -13.66 -4.62
C ARG A 172 -1.10 -14.01 -5.61
N TRP A 173 -1.36 -15.30 -5.82
CA TRP A 173 -2.47 -15.75 -6.68
C TRP A 173 -3.83 -15.27 -6.16
N LEU A 174 -4.06 -15.30 -4.85
CA LEU A 174 -5.26 -14.72 -4.23
C LEU A 174 -5.38 -13.22 -4.56
N GLY A 175 -4.29 -12.45 -4.43
CA GLY A 175 -4.25 -11.03 -4.77
C GLY A 175 -4.59 -10.77 -6.23
N GLU A 176 -4.03 -11.55 -7.17
CA GLU A 176 -4.37 -11.45 -8.60
C GLU A 176 -5.87 -11.77 -8.83
N ARG A 177 -6.40 -12.79 -8.17
CA ARG A 177 -7.83 -13.15 -8.29
C ARG A 177 -8.77 -12.08 -7.73
N ILE A 178 -8.40 -11.42 -6.63
CA ILE A 178 -9.17 -10.29 -6.10
C ILE A 178 -9.14 -9.14 -7.12
N THR A 179 -8.00 -8.85 -7.73
CA THR A 179 -7.89 -7.80 -8.75
C THR A 179 -8.74 -8.09 -9.98
N ASP A 180 -8.75 -9.36 -10.46
CA ASP A 180 -9.46 -9.75 -11.68
C ASP A 180 -10.98 -9.83 -11.50
N ARG A 181 -11.44 -10.42 -10.39
CA ARG A 181 -12.83 -10.78 -10.15
C ARG A 181 -13.49 -10.04 -8.99
N GLY A 182 -12.71 -9.35 -8.17
CA GLY A 182 -13.17 -8.60 -7.00
C GLY A 182 -13.25 -7.11 -7.24
N ILE A 183 -12.99 -6.36 -6.18
CA ILE A 183 -12.95 -4.89 -6.17
C ILE A 183 -11.56 -4.44 -5.69
N GLY A 184 -11.03 -3.43 -6.36
CA GLY A 184 -9.76 -2.82 -5.97
C GLY A 184 -8.52 -3.58 -6.42
N ASN A 185 -7.37 -3.11 -5.98
CA ASN A 185 -6.11 -3.82 -6.14
C ASN A 185 -6.00 -4.90 -5.06
N GLY A 186 -6.11 -6.18 -5.46
CA GLY A 186 -6.17 -7.30 -4.52
C GLY A 186 -4.93 -7.44 -3.64
N ILE A 187 -3.76 -7.09 -4.14
CA ILE A 187 -2.51 -7.13 -3.37
C ILE A 187 -2.57 -6.10 -2.23
N SER A 188 -2.93 -4.88 -2.55
CA SER A 188 -3.10 -3.81 -1.57
C SER A 188 -4.21 -4.13 -0.58
N PHE A 189 -5.27 -4.79 -1.04
CA PHE A 189 -6.39 -5.22 -0.19
C PHE A 189 -5.98 -6.31 0.81
N ILE A 190 -5.15 -7.26 0.42
CA ILE A 190 -4.59 -8.27 1.34
C ILE A 190 -3.76 -7.62 2.44
N ILE A 191 -2.91 -6.64 2.09
CA ILE A 191 -2.12 -5.88 3.06
C ILE A 191 -3.04 -5.10 4.01
N LEU A 192 -4.06 -4.42 3.48
CA LEU A 192 -5.06 -3.71 4.26
C LEU A 192 -5.71 -4.62 5.30
N VAL A 193 -6.17 -5.80 4.89
CA VAL A 193 -6.79 -6.79 5.79
C VAL A 193 -5.82 -7.26 6.87
N GLY A 194 -4.54 -7.44 6.53
CA GLY A 194 -3.49 -7.76 7.48
C GLY A 194 -3.34 -6.68 8.56
N ILE A 195 -3.31 -5.42 8.15
CA ILE A 195 -3.19 -4.26 9.06
C ILE A 195 -4.43 -4.16 9.96
N ILE A 196 -5.64 -4.18 9.37
CA ILE A 196 -6.90 -4.06 10.13
C ILE A 196 -7.05 -5.18 11.15
N ALA A 197 -6.62 -6.39 10.84
CA ALA A 197 -6.74 -7.53 11.74
C ALA A 197 -5.95 -7.39 13.05
N ARG A 198 -4.88 -6.59 13.04
CA ARG A 198 -4.07 -6.30 14.24
C ARG A 198 -4.59 -5.13 15.07
N LEU A 199 -5.37 -4.25 14.49
CA LEU A 199 -5.85 -3.03 15.13
C LEU A 199 -6.70 -3.30 16.41
N PRO A 200 -7.67 -4.23 16.42
CA PRO A 200 -8.47 -4.49 17.63
C PRO A 200 -7.62 -4.99 18.79
N GLY A 201 -6.66 -5.88 18.52
CA GLY A 201 -5.74 -6.39 19.53
C GLY A 201 -4.83 -5.31 20.11
N ALA A 202 -4.30 -4.43 19.25
CA ALA A 202 -3.47 -3.30 19.68
C ALA A 202 -4.25 -2.30 20.53
N LEU A 203 -5.49 -1.98 20.14
CA LEU A 203 -6.39 -1.11 20.92
C LEU A 203 -6.72 -1.72 22.29
N TYR A 204 -7.05 -3.01 22.31
CA TYR A 204 -7.36 -3.70 23.57
C TYR A 204 -6.16 -3.71 24.51
N TYR A 205 -4.96 -4.01 23.99
CA TYR A 205 -3.73 -4.01 24.77
C TYR A 205 -3.42 -2.61 25.33
N GLU A 206 -3.55 -1.56 24.53
CA GLU A 206 -3.34 -0.18 24.97
C GLU A 206 -4.35 0.21 26.05
N PHE A 207 -5.63 -0.10 25.86
CA PHE A 207 -6.67 0.17 26.84
C PHE A 207 -6.38 -0.50 28.19
N VAL A 208 -6.03 -1.80 28.19
CA VAL A 208 -5.69 -2.54 29.41
C VAL A 208 -4.44 -1.99 30.08
N SER A 209 -3.43 -1.58 29.33
CA SER A 209 -2.20 -0.99 29.87
C SER A 209 -2.41 0.35 30.58
N ARG A 210 -3.50 1.07 30.22
CA ARG A 210 -3.86 2.39 30.81
C ARG A 210 -4.82 2.29 32.00
N LEU A 211 -5.30 1.08 32.33
CA LEU A 211 -6.16 0.90 33.52
C LEU A 211 -5.39 1.10 34.82
N PRO A 212 -6.03 1.67 35.87
CA PRO A 212 -5.42 1.80 37.18
C PRO A 212 -5.09 0.41 37.76
N GLY A 213 -3.82 0.19 38.08
CA GLY A 213 -3.32 -1.10 38.60
C GLY A 213 -2.46 -1.89 37.62
N ALA A 214 -2.32 -1.51 36.37
CA ALA A 214 -1.36 -2.09 35.45
C ALA A 214 0.05 -1.58 35.76
N SER A 215 1.03 -2.48 35.84
CA SER A 215 2.44 -2.12 36.05
C SER A 215 2.93 -1.26 34.88
N GLY A 216 3.06 0.05 35.09
CA GLY A 216 3.54 0.98 34.06
C GLY A 216 2.50 1.96 33.52
N SER A 217 1.32 2.10 34.17
CA SER A 217 0.30 3.05 33.72
C SER A 217 0.77 4.49 33.87
N GLN A 218 1.30 5.07 32.78
CA GLN A 218 1.58 6.49 32.67
C GLN A 218 0.35 7.20 32.07
N GLY A 219 -0.28 8.10 32.83
CA GLY A 219 -1.33 8.99 32.36
C GLY A 219 -2.77 8.50 32.41
N GLY A 220 -3.03 7.24 32.75
CA GLY A 220 -4.39 6.73 32.95
C GLY A 220 -5.31 6.80 31.71
N LEU A 221 -6.60 6.69 31.95
CA LEU A 221 -7.66 6.63 30.94
C LEU A 221 -7.77 7.94 30.12
N VAL A 222 -7.38 9.07 30.72
CA VAL A 222 -7.37 10.38 30.05
C VAL A 222 -6.35 10.38 28.90
N MET A 223 -5.17 9.79 29.11
CA MET A 223 -4.15 9.69 28.07
C MET A 223 -4.63 8.83 26.89
N PHE A 224 -5.34 7.74 27.15
CA PHE A 224 -5.95 6.92 26.10
C PHE A 224 -6.93 7.70 25.21
N ILE A 225 -7.75 8.59 25.81
CA ILE A 225 -8.66 9.46 25.03
C ILE A 225 -7.85 10.43 24.15
N VAL A 226 -6.79 11.02 24.69
CA VAL A 226 -5.90 11.92 23.92
C VAL A 226 -5.26 11.17 22.75
N GLU A 227 -4.82 9.94 22.96
CA GLU A 227 -4.28 9.07 21.92
C GLU A 227 -5.29 8.83 20.81
N LEU A 228 -6.54 8.49 21.13
CA LEU A 228 -7.60 8.29 20.13
C LEU A 228 -7.90 9.56 19.33
N VAL A 229 -7.95 10.72 19.99
CA VAL A 229 -8.15 12.01 19.31
C VAL A 229 -6.99 12.31 18.36
N LEU A 230 -5.76 12.05 18.79
CA LEU A 230 -4.56 12.26 17.99
C LEU A 230 -4.53 11.28 16.79
N LEU A 231 -4.85 10.02 17.00
CA LEU A 231 -5.00 9.02 15.92
C LEU A 231 -6.01 9.50 14.88
N PHE A 232 -7.17 9.97 15.32
CA PHE A 232 -8.20 10.49 14.44
C PHE A 232 -7.70 11.71 13.65
N ALA A 233 -7.02 12.67 14.32
CA ALA A 233 -6.46 13.86 13.67
C ALA A 233 -5.42 13.50 12.59
N VAL A 234 -4.52 12.55 12.87
CA VAL A 234 -3.53 12.07 11.90
C VAL A 234 -4.20 11.35 10.71
N THR A 235 -5.23 10.55 10.99
CA THR A 235 -6.01 9.87 9.93
C THR A 235 -6.70 10.88 9.02
N VAL A 236 -7.34 11.91 9.58
CA VAL A 236 -7.96 13.00 8.79
C VAL A 236 -6.90 13.72 7.96
N GLY A 237 -5.73 14.02 8.53
CA GLY A 237 -4.61 14.62 7.79
C GLY A 237 -4.15 13.73 6.61
N ALA A 238 -4.04 12.42 6.81
CA ALA A 238 -3.68 11.47 5.77
C ALA A 238 -4.75 11.41 4.65
N VAL A 239 -6.03 11.41 5.01
CA VAL A 239 -7.14 11.46 4.03
C VAL A 239 -7.09 12.74 3.20
N LEU A 240 -6.90 13.90 3.84
CA LEU A 240 -6.77 15.18 3.15
C LEU A 240 -5.59 15.21 2.18
N LEU A 241 -4.46 14.60 2.55
CA LEU A 241 -3.30 14.48 1.66
C LEU A 241 -3.61 13.63 0.43
N VAL A 242 -4.23 12.46 0.62
CA VAL A 242 -4.50 11.52 -0.49
C VAL A 242 -5.58 12.08 -1.43
N GLN A 243 -6.58 12.78 -0.90
CA GLN A 243 -7.64 13.41 -1.68
C GLN A 243 -7.25 14.77 -2.25
N GLY A 244 -6.18 15.37 -1.75
CA GLY A 244 -5.72 16.69 -2.16
C GLY A 244 -5.45 16.78 -3.67
N THR A 245 -6.14 17.70 -4.36
CA THR A 245 -5.97 17.91 -5.80
C THR A 245 -5.82 19.38 -6.13
N ARG A 246 -4.87 19.71 -7.01
CA ARG A 246 -4.75 21.04 -7.62
C ARG A 246 -5.50 21.06 -8.94
N LYS A 247 -6.53 21.88 -9.05
CA LYS A 247 -7.32 22.04 -10.27
C LYS A 247 -6.63 23.04 -11.20
N VAL A 248 -6.17 22.58 -12.38
CA VAL A 248 -5.60 23.43 -13.43
C VAL A 248 -6.71 23.75 -14.43
N PRO A 249 -7.04 25.05 -14.66
CA PRO A 249 -8.09 25.42 -15.61
C PRO A 249 -7.63 25.15 -17.04
N VAL A 250 -8.50 24.52 -17.81
CA VAL A 250 -8.32 24.26 -19.25
C VAL A 250 -9.54 24.76 -19.99
N GLN A 251 -9.31 25.39 -21.12
CA GLN A 251 -10.34 25.88 -22.02
C GLN A 251 -10.28 25.13 -23.35
N TYR A 252 -11.40 24.57 -23.77
CA TYR A 252 -11.51 23.95 -25.08
C TYR A 252 -12.05 24.95 -26.10
N ALA A 253 -11.58 24.86 -27.35
CA ALA A 253 -12.03 25.70 -28.45
C ALA A 253 -13.55 25.48 -28.66
N LYS A 254 -14.26 26.57 -28.90
CA LYS A 254 -15.67 26.51 -29.26
C LYS A 254 -15.81 25.94 -30.66
N ARG A 255 -16.63 24.89 -30.82
CA ARG A 255 -17.03 24.37 -32.14
C ARG A 255 -18.42 24.86 -32.44
N ILE A 256 -18.57 25.49 -33.60
CA ILE A 256 -19.87 25.90 -34.15
C ILE A 256 -20.25 24.83 -35.19
N VAL A 257 -21.36 24.11 -34.96
CA VAL A 257 -21.92 23.15 -35.90
C VAL A 257 -23.33 23.63 -36.21
N GLY A 258 -23.51 24.24 -37.39
CA GLY A 258 -24.74 24.91 -37.77
C GLY A 258 -25.01 26.13 -36.87
N ASN A 259 -26.22 26.28 -36.39
CA ASN A 259 -26.63 27.43 -35.57
C ASN A 259 -26.42 27.19 -34.05
N ARG A 260 -25.72 26.11 -33.63
CA ARG A 260 -25.49 25.77 -32.22
C ARG A 260 -23.99 25.79 -31.90
N GLN A 261 -23.64 26.49 -30.82
CA GLN A 261 -22.30 26.48 -30.25
C GLN A 261 -22.13 25.26 -29.32
N TYR A 262 -21.13 24.44 -29.60
CA TYR A 262 -20.70 23.33 -28.74
C TYR A 262 -19.30 23.63 -28.20
N GLY A 263 -19.07 23.42 -26.91
CA GLY A 263 -17.78 23.64 -26.27
C GLY A 263 -17.64 25.04 -25.65
N GLY A 264 -16.44 25.39 -25.23
CA GLY A 264 -16.13 26.66 -24.57
C GLY A 264 -16.35 26.66 -23.04
N ALA A 265 -16.80 25.54 -22.46
CA ALA A 265 -16.84 25.39 -21.01
C ALA A 265 -15.42 25.30 -20.44
N ARG A 266 -15.16 26.00 -19.34
CA ARG A 266 -13.93 25.83 -18.57
C ARG A 266 -13.99 24.47 -17.87
N GLN A 267 -13.02 23.63 -18.16
CA GLN A 267 -12.81 22.36 -17.48
C GLN A 267 -11.55 22.46 -16.61
N TYR A 268 -11.42 21.56 -15.66
CA TYR A 268 -10.27 21.52 -14.76
C TYR A 268 -9.60 20.17 -14.85
N ILE A 269 -8.28 20.17 -14.99
CA ILE A 269 -7.48 18.94 -14.84
C ILE A 269 -7.13 18.83 -13.36
N PRO A 270 -7.59 17.77 -12.65
CA PRO A 270 -7.21 17.55 -11.26
C PRO A 270 -5.82 16.91 -11.21
N LEU A 271 -4.83 17.66 -10.73
CA LEU A 271 -3.50 17.13 -10.41
C LEU A 271 -3.49 16.72 -8.95
N LYS A 272 -3.28 15.42 -8.66
CA LYS A 272 -3.21 14.92 -7.28
C LYS A 272 -1.93 15.44 -6.60
N VAL A 273 -2.03 15.88 -5.35
CA VAL A 273 -0.88 16.30 -4.53
C VAL A 273 0.04 15.11 -4.27
N ASN A 274 -0.56 13.96 -3.96
CA ASN A 274 0.12 12.70 -3.85
C ASN A 274 -0.19 11.83 -5.09
N ALA A 275 0.42 12.16 -6.23
CA ALA A 275 0.28 11.36 -7.45
C ALA A 275 1.01 10.01 -7.36
N ALA A 276 2.02 9.93 -6.52
CA ALA A 276 2.81 8.72 -6.27
C ALA A 276 2.09 7.68 -5.40
N GLY A 277 1.02 8.06 -4.68
CA GLY A 277 0.29 7.16 -3.79
C GLY A 277 1.14 6.70 -2.61
N VAL A 278 1.03 5.43 -2.28
CA VAL A 278 1.74 4.78 -1.15
C VAL A 278 3.11 4.20 -1.57
N MET A 279 3.36 4.10 -2.88
CA MET A 279 4.55 3.44 -3.42
C MET A 279 5.88 3.99 -2.89
N PRO A 280 6.11 5.31 -2.79
CA PRO A 280 7.38 5.85 -2.27
C PRO A 280 7.75 5.35 -0.89
N ILE A 281 6.77 5.15 -0.02
CA ILE A 281 6.98 4.68 1.34
C ILE A 281 7.41 3.21 1.34
N ILE A 282 6.74 2.39 0.51
CA ILE A 282 7.07 0.97 0.36
C ILE A 282 8.50 0.81 -0.18
N PHE A 283 8.90 1.67 -1.16
CA PHE A 283 10.27 1.69 -1.69
C PHE A 283 11.30 2.09 -0.63
N ALA A 284 11.03 3.17 0.10
CA ALA A 284 11.92 3.62 1.17
C ALA A 284 12.10 2.52 2.23
N GLN A 285 11.02 1.85 2.61
CA GLN A 285 11.05 0.76 3.57
C GLN A 285 11.82 -0.45 3.04
N ALA A 286 11.63 -0.84 1.78
CA ALA A 286 12.36 -1.94 1.17
C ALA A 286 13.87 -1.69 1.16
N ILE A 287 14.30 -0.44 0.92
CA ILE A 287 15.73 -0.08 0.99
C ILE A 287 16.24 -0.10 2.42
N MET A 288 15.45 0.35 3.39
CA MET A 288 15.83 0.31 4.80
C MET A 288 15.99 -1.13 5.35
N PHE A 289 15.42 -2.15 4.68
CA PHE A 289 15.68 -3.54 5.01
C PHE A 289 17.07 -4.01 4.65
N ILE A 290 17.75 -3.39 3.68
CA ILE A 290 19.07 -3.82 3.22
C ILE A 290 20.15 -3.66 4.31
N PRO A 291 20.34 -2.48 4.93
CA PRO A 291 21.31 -2.31 6.03
C PRO A 291 21.06 -3.27 7.18
N MET A 292 19.80 -3.53 7.47
CA MET A 292 19.36 -4.38 8.56
C MET A 292 19.61 -5.86 8.28
N ALA A 293 19.38 -6.34 7.06
CA ALA A 293 19.77 -7.69 6.65
C ALA A 293 21.30 -7.89 6.73
N LEU A 294 22.07 -6.87 6.36
CA LEU A 294 23.53 -6.89 6.44
C LEU A 294 24.05 -6.89 7.88
N SER A 295 23.35 -6.22 8.81
CA SER A 295 23.73 -6.22 10.23
C SER A 295 23.63 -7.62 10.86
N GLY A 296 22.70 -8.45 10.39
CA GLY A 296 22.54 -9.83 10.85
C GLY A 296 23.69 -10.78 10.46
N PHE A 297 24.44 -10.46 9.39
CA PHE A 297 25.59 -11.25 8.95
C PHE A 297 26.91 -10.87 9.64
N ARG A 298 26.98 -9.70 10.27
CA ARG A 298 28.20 -9.18 10.88
C ARG A 298 27.99 -9.04 12.38
N SER A 299 28.39 -10.05 13.13
CA SER A 299 28.40 -10.08 14.60
C SER A 299 29.48 -9.18 15.24
N GLY A 300 29.71 -7.98 14.72
CA GLY A 300 30.68 -7.02 15.23
C GLY A 300 30.01 -5.69 15.56
N GLU A 301 30.28 -5.19 16.76
CA GLU A 301 29.85 -3.89 17.32
C GLU A 301 30.33 -2.67 16.52
N SER A 302 29.94 -2.54 15.26
CA SER A 302 30.08 -1.27 14.58
C SER A 302 28.83 -0.44 14.86
N GLY A 303 28.96 0.54 15.74
CA GLY A 303 27.83 1.41 16.19
C GLY A 303 27.06 2.08 15.07
N PHE A 304 27.62 2.17 13.87
CA PHE A 304 26.95 2.69 12.69
C PHE A 304 25.78 1.80 12.22
N PHE A 305 25.98 0.49 12.10
CA PHE A 305 24.92 -0.42 11.68
C PHE A 305 23.83 -0.59 12.75
N HIS A 306 24.20 -0.52 14.02
CA HIS A 306 23.25 -0.60 15.13
C HIS A 306 22.27 0.59 15.13
N ALA A 307 22.73 1.78 14.76
CA ALA A 307 21.88 2.97 14.64
C ALA A 307 20.80 2.83 13.56
N PHE A 308 20.99 1.96 12.54
CA PHE A 308 20.01 1.67 11.50
C PHE A 308 19.13 0.44 11.79
N THR A 309 19.48 -0.33 12.81
CA THR A 309 18.71 -1.51 13.21
C THR A 309 17.54 -1.14 14.13
N ASP A 310 17.68 -0.06 14.90
CA ASP A 310 16.61 0.41 15.80
C ASP A 310 15.71 1.42 15.06
N ILE A 311 14.44 1.00 14.82
CA ILE A 311 13.41 1.82 14.17
C ILE A 311 13.14 3.13 14.92
N ASN A 312 13.44 3.19 16.23
CA ASN A 312 13.22 4.38 17.03
C ASN A 312 14.42 5.34 17.04
N SER A 313 15.55 4.92 16.44
CA SER A 313 16.74 5.77 16.32
C SER A 313 16.44 7.01 15.48
N PHE A 314 17.00 8.14 15.90
CA PHE A 314 16.93 9.39 15.13
C PHE A 314 17.49 9.21 13.71
N TRP A 315 18.63 8.52 13.56
CA TRP A 315 19.29 8.30 12.26
C TRP A 315 18.44 7.45 11.32
N TYR A 316 17.77 6.40 11.84
CA TYR A 316 16.84 5.58 11.06
C TYR A 316 15.71 6.45 10.51
N ASN A 317 15.03 7.22 11.37
CA ASN A 317 13.89 8.04 10.98
C ASN A 317 14.29 9.20 10.04
N PHE A 318 15.47 9.78 10.24
CA PHE A 318 15.99 10.83 9.37
C PHE A 318 16.27 10.32 7.95
N VAL A 319 16.99 9.21 7.82
CA VAL A 319 17.28 8.60 6.52
C VAL A 319 16.00 8.12 5.86
N PHE A 320 15.08 7.52 6.61
CA PHE A 320 13.79 7.08 6.12
C PHE A 320 12.97 8.26 5.56
N PHE A 321 12.93 9.38 6.27
CA PHE A 321 12.30 10.62 5.80
C PHE A 321 12.90 11.12 4.48
N VAL A 322 14.22 11.22 4.40
CA VAL A 322 14.93 11.67 3.19
C VAL A 322 14.64 10.74 2.02
N LEU A 323 14.66 9.42 2.24
CA LEU A 323 14.32 8.44 1.22
C LEU A 323 12.89 8.59 0.72
N ILE A 324 11.91 8.80 1.62
CA ILE A 324 10.51 9.02 1.23
C ILE A 324 10.39 10.26 0.34
N VAL A 325 11.01 11.37 0.73
CA VAL A 325 10.98 12.59 -0.08
C VAL A 325 11.61 12.35 -1.45
N ALA A 326 12.79 11.73 -1.50
CA ALA A 326 13.49 11.42 -2.75
C ALA A 326 12.64 10.51 -3.67
N PHE A 327 12.08 9.43 -3.13
CA PHE A 327 11.25 8.51 -3.89
C PHE A 327 9.91 9.11 -4.30
N THR A 328 9.34 10.02 -3.52
CA THR A 328 8.12 10.72 -3.91
C THR A 328 8.35 11.58 -5.15
N TYR A 329 9.44 12.33 -5.19
CA TYR A 329 9.82 13.09 -6.38
C TYR A 329 10.09 12.18 -7.57
N PHE A 330 10.89 11.14 -7.35
CA PHE A 330 11.26 10.18 -8.38
C PHE A 330 10.02 9.48 -8.98
N TYR A 331 9.14 8.97 -8.13
CA TYR A 331 7.95 8.26 -8.58
C TYR A 331 6.92 9.19 -9.24
N THR A 332 6.77 10.40 -8.74
CA THR A 332 5.89 11.41 -9.34
C THR A 332 6.35 11.77 -10.76
N ALA A 333 7.65 11.95 -10.97
CA ALA A 333 8.22 12.24 -12.29
C ALA A 333 7.97 11.14 -13.32
N ILE A 334 7.82 9.89 -12.88
CA ILE A 334 7.56 8.74 -13.75
C ILE A 334 6.06 8.56 -14.02
N THR A 335 5.26 8.71 -12.98
CA THR A 335 3.80 8.47 -13.05
C THR A 335 3.10 9.56 -13.81
N VAL A 336 3.47 10.81 -13.57
CA VAL A 336 2.91 11.96 -14.26
C VAL A 336 3.84 12.33 -15.41
N ARG A 337 3.32 12.26 -16.64
CA ARG A 337 4.05 12.59 -17.86
C ARG A 337 3.52 13.91 -18.45
N PRO A 338 4.09 15.06 -18.09
CA PRO A 338 3.62 16.37 -18.56
C PRO A 338 3.61 16.50 -20.08
N THR A 339 4.54 15.82 -20.76
CA THR A 339 4.62 15.78 -22.22
C THR A 339 3.39 15.16 -22.88
N GLN A 340 2.97 13.97 -22.38
CA GLN A 340 1.76 13.31 -22.90
C GLN A 340 0.50 14.13 -22.60
N MET A 341 0.39 14.68 -21.40
CA MET A 341 -0.75 15.54 -21.02
C MET A 341 -0.85 16.78 -21.92
N ALA A 342 0.27 17.40 -22.25
CA ALA A 342 0.29 18.57 -23.15
C ALA A 342 -0.05 18.19 -24.61
N GLU A 343 0.37 17.01 -25.08
CA GLU A 343 0.00 16.48 -26.40
C GLU A 343 -1.48 16.14 -26.48
N ASP A 344 -2.04 15.50 -25.45
CA ASP A 344 -3.46 15.15 -25.37
C ASP A 344 -4.33 16.42 -25.34
N LEU A 345 -3.92 17.43 -24.58
CA LEU A 345 -4.56 18.75 -24.62
C LEU A 345 -4.55 19.35 -26.02
N LYS A 346 -3.40 19.30 -26.70
CA LYS A 346 -3.27 19.82 -28.05
C LYS A 346 -4.14 19.05 -29.05
N ARG A 347 -4.17 17.72 -28.97
CA ARG A 347 -5.05 16.86 -29.80
C ARG A 347 -6.52 17.18 -29.63
N ASN A 348 -6.94 17.44 -28.40
CA ASN A 348 -8.32 17.76 -28.05
C ASN A 348 -8.64 19.27 -28.21
N GLN A 349 -7.76 20.05 -28.85
CA GLN A 349 -7.92 21.50 -29.03
C GLN A 349 -8.14 22.27 -27.72
N GLY A 350 -7.59 21.71 -26.59
CA GLY A 350 -7.59 22.35 -25.28
C GLY A 350 -6.32 23.18 -25.07
N PHE A 351 -6.44 24.27 -24.35
CA PHE A 351 -5.31 25.10 -23.96
C PHE A 351 -5.48 25.62 -22.53
N ILE A 352 -4.37 25.90 -21.88
CA ILE A 352 -4.36 26.52 -20.55
C ILE A 352 -4.39 28.04 -20.76
N PRO A 353 -5.35 28.77 -20.17
CA PRO A 353 -5.40 30.24 -20.31
C PRO A 353 -4.07 30.88 -19.87
N GLY A 354 -3.50 31.73 -20.74
CA GLY A 354 -2.24 32.42 -20.49
C GLY A 354 -0.96 31.64 -20.84
N VAL A 355 -1.06 30.37 -21.29
CA VAL A 355 0.09 29.53 -21.66
C VAL A 355 -0.01 29.12 -23.13
N LYS A 356 1.07 29.31 -23.91
CA LYS A 356 1.11 28.87 -25.31
C LYS A 356 1.07 27.33 -25.41
N PRO A 357 0.23 26.73 -26.29
CA PRO A 357 0.18 25.29 -26.50
C PRO A 357 1.54 24.72 -26.94
N GLY A 358 1.87 23.49 -26.45
CA GLY A 358 3.12 22.81 -26.77
C GLY A 358 4.15 22.86 -25.64
N LYS A 359 5.41 23.18 -25.92
CA LYS A 359 6.51 23.15 -24.93
C LYS A 359 6.24 24.00 -23.70
N LYS A 360 5.65 25.19 -23.86
CA LYS A 360 5.31 26.05 -22.70
C LYS A 360 4.25 25.42 -21.78
N THR A 361 3.32 24.65 -22.33
CA THR A 361 2.34 23.89 -21.52
C THR A 361 3.03 22.77 -20.73
N VAL A 362 4.03 22.09 -21.32
CA VAL A 362 4.84 21.08 -20.61
C VAL A 362 5.59 21.73 -19.46
N GLU A 363 6.32 22.82 -19.72
CA GLU A 363 7.07 23.55 -18.68
C GLU A 363 6.17 24.04 -17.54
N TYR A 364 4.99 24.52 -17.86
CA TYR A 364 4.01 24.97 -16.87
C TYR A 364 3.51 23.82 -16.00
N LEU A 365 3.09 22.68 -16.63
CA LEU A 365 2.61 21.51 -15.89
C LEU A 365 3.70 20.92 -15.02
N ASP A 366 4.94 20.84 -15.50
CA ASP A 366 6.08 20.34 -14.74
C ASP A 366 6.40 21.24 -13.55
N ALA A 367 6.40 22.57 -13.73
CA ALA A 367 6.57 23.52 -12.64
C ALA A 367 5.46 23.43 -11.57
N VAL A 368 4.21 23.23 -12.00
CA VAL A 368 3.08 23.04 -11.08
C VAL A 368 3.24 21.74 -10.30
N MET A 369 3.57 20.64 -11.00
CA MET A 369 3.78 19.33 -10.36
C MET A 369 4.91 19.37 -9.35
N SER A 370 6.07 19.93 -9.70
CA SER A 370 7.22 20.04 -8.80
C SER A 370 6.88 20.83 -7.51
N ARG A 371 6.12 21.93 -7.65
CA ARG A 371 5.69 22.75 -6.50
C ARG A 371 4.68 22.04 -5.61
N ILE A 372 3.82 21.20 -6.15
CA ILE A 372 2.80 20.45 -5.40
C ILE A 372 3.43 19.23 -4.71
N THR A 373 4.39 18.59 -5.37
CA THR A 373 5.05 17.40 -4.84
C THR A 373 5.85 17.69 -3.58
N LEU A 374 6.46 18.89 -3.46
CA LEU A 374 7.26 19.26 -2.30
C LEU A 374 6.46 19.19 -0.98
N PRO A 375 5.37 19.96 -0.77
CA PRO A 375 4.60 19.88 0.46
C PRO A 375 3.98 18.48 0.66
N GLY A 376 3.58 17.81 -0.44
CA GLY A 376 3.07 16.43 -0.39
C GLY A 376 4.10 15.44 0.14
N SER A 377 5.34 15.49 -0.34
CA SER A 377 6.42 14.60 0.08
C SER A 377 6.86 14.85 1.54
N ILE A 378 6.93 16.11 1.94
CA ILE A 378 7.25 16.48 3.34
C ILE A 378 6.18 15.96 4.29
N PHE A 379 4.90 16.17 3.96
CA PHE A 379 3.80 15.69 4.80
C PHE A 379 3.76 14.15 4.85
N LEU A 380 3.99 13.48 3.73
CA LEU A 380 4.12 12.03 3.65
C LEU A 380 5.25 11.52 4.57
N GLY A 381 6.41 12.17 4.53
CA GLY A 381 7.55 11.85 5.39
C GLY A 381 7.23 12.06 6.87
N ILE A 382 6.56 13.17 7.23
CA ILE A 382 6.14 13.43 8.62
C ILE A 382 5.20 12.33 9.12
N VAL A 383 4.17 11.97 8.34
CA VAL A 383 3.23 10.90 8.72
C VAL A 383 3.96 9.55 8.83
N ALA A 384 4.96 9.30 7.99
CA ALA A 384 5.73 8.05 8.03
C ALA A 384 6.57 7.90 9.30
N ILE A 385 7.07 8.98 9.88
CA ILE A 385 7.87 8.96 11.12
C ILE A 385 7.05 9.19 12.40
N MET A 386 5.73 9.46 12.28
CA MET A 386 4.82 9.64 13.43
C MET A 386 4.86 8.50 14.46
N PRO A 387 5.00 7.21 14.09
CA PRO A 387 5.13 6.14 15.08
C PRO A 387 6.29 6.32 16.06
N ALA A 388 7.42 6.84 15.58
CA ALA A 388 8.57 7.15 16.45
C ALA A 388 8.24 8.25 17.44
N PHE A 389 7.55 9.30 16.99
CA PHE A 389 7.08 10.38 17.90
C PHE A 389 6.04 9.87 18.90
N ALA A 390 5.10 9.01 18.47
CA ALA A 390 4.08 8.46 19.37
C ALA A 390 4.71 7.69 20.55
N ARG A 391 5.84 7.02 20.34
CA ARG A 391 6.57 6.35 21.42
C ARG A 391 7.18 7.27 22.45
N PHE A 392 7.59 8.49 22.09
CA PHE A 392 8.06 9.49 23.08
C PHE A 392 6.96 9.88 24.06
N PHE A 393 5.70 9.78 23.66
CA PHE A 393 4.54 10.00 24.54
C PHE A 393 4.15 8.78 25.36
N GLY A 394 4.95 7.70 25.35
CA GLY A 394 4.70 6.50 26.15
C GLY A 394 3.62 5.58 25.59
N ILE A 395 3.28 5.69 24.31
CA ILE A 395 2.35 4.80 23.61
C ILE A 395 3.03 3.45 23.37
N SER A 396 2.30 2.33 23.55
CA SER A 396 2.85 1.01 23.29
C SER A 396 3.30 0.86 21.83
N GLN A 397 4.34 0.06 21.61
CA GLN A 397 4.92 -0.12 20.27
C GLN A 397 3.89 -0.67 19.27
N ASN A 398 3.01 -1.57 19.73
CA ASN A 398 1.98 -2.17 18.89
C ASN A 398 0.96 -1.13 18.40
N PHE A 399 0.56 -0.21 19.27
CA PHE A 399 -0.42 0.81 18.95
C PHE A 399 0.22 2.00 18.22
N ALA A 400 1.45 2.36 18.56
CA ALA A 400 2.20 3.46 17.91
C ALA A 400 2.30 3.30 16.39
N GLN A 401 2.38 2.07 15.88
CA GLN A 401 2.45 1.81 14.44
C GLN A 401 1.18 2.21 13.67
N PHE A 402 0.04 2.33 14.35
CA PHE A 402 -1.21 2.80 13.75
C PHE A 402 -1.31 4.33 13.71
N PHE A 403 -0.47 5.05 14.45
CA PHE A 403 -0.44 6.52 14.40
C PHE A 403 0.17 7.11 13.13
N GLY A 404 0.69 6.28 12.26
CA GLY A 404 1.32 6.75 11.05
C GLY A 404 2.09 5.63 10.36
N GLY A 405 3.22 6.01 9.79
CA GLY A 405 4.05 5.06 9.08
C GLY A 405 3.38 4.54 7.81
N THR A 406 3.88 3.41 7.35
CA THR A 406 3.37 2.75 6.15
C THR A 406 1.97 2.22 6.31
N SER A 407 1.61 1.75 7.52
CA SER A 407 0.33 1.09 7.79
C SER A 407 -0.87 2.02 7.64
N LEU A 408 -0.85 3.18 8.27
CA LEU A 408 -1.94 4.15 8.18
C LEU A 408 -2.10 4.67 6.75
N LEU A 409 -1.00 4.97 6.07
CA LEU A 409 -1.04 5.48 4.70
C LEU A 409 -1.53 4.44 3.71
N ILE A 410 -1.14 3.16 3.87
CA ILE A 410 -1.68 2.06 3.07
C ILE A 410 -3.17 1.89 3.35
N LEU A 411 -3.58 1.91 4.62
CA LEU A 411 -4.98 1.78 5.01
C LEU A 411 -5.83 2.87 4.34
N VAL A 412 -5.45 4.14 4.49
CA VAL A 412 -6.17 5.26 3.91
C VAL A 412 -6.15 5.20 2.38
N GLY A 413 -4.99 4.95 1.77
CA GLY A 413 -4.85 4.89 0.31
C GLY A 413 -5.71 3.80 -0.31
N VAL A 414 -5.65 2.58 0.22
CA VAL A 414 -6.40 1.43 -0.33
C VAL A 414 -7.91 1.60 -0.12
N VAL A 415 -8.34 2.11 1.05
CA VAL A 415 -9.77 2.37 1.30
C VAL A 415 -10.31 3.42 0.33
N LEU A 416 -9.57 4.50 0.11
CA LEU A 416 -10.00 5.55 -0.83
C LEU A 416 -10.01 5.07 -2.28
N ASP A 417 -9.02 4.30 -2.70
CA ASP A 417 -8.97 3.73 -4.05
C ASP A 417 -10.13 2.73 -4.28
N THR A 418 -10.44 1.90 -3.28
CA THR A 418 -11.58 0.97 -3.38
C THR A 418 -12.92 1.69 -3.41
N LEU A 419 -13.08 2.75 -2.61
CA LEU A 419 -14.29 3.60 -2.64
C LEU A 419 -14.47 4.27 -4.00
N GLN A 420 -13.41 4.85 -4.58
CA GLN A 420 -13.46 5.46 -5.92
C GLN A 420 -13.85 4.45 -7.01
N GLN A 421 -13.38 3.21 -6.91
CA GLN A 421 -13.79 2.16 -7.85
C GLN A 421 -15.26 1.77 -7.69
N VAL A 422 -15.73 1.63 -6.44
CA VAL A 422 -17.16 1.36 -6.17
C VAL A 422 -18.04 2.49 -6.70
N GLU A 423 -17.67 3.74 -6.46
CA GLU A 423 -18.41 4.91 -6.99
C GLU A 423 -18.43 4.94 -8.52
N SER A 424 -17.30 4.62 -9.16
CA SER A 424 -17.22 4.53 -10.62
C SER A 424 -18.15 3.47 -11.19
N HIS A 425 -18.22 2.29 -10.58
CA HIS A 425 -19.15 1.23 -10.98
C HIS A 425 -20.62 1.63 -10.76
N LEU A 426 -20.92 2.30 -9.65
CA LEU A 426 -22.27 2.83 -9.39
C LEU A 426 -22.71 3.85 -10.44
N MET A 427 -21.81 4.77 -10.80
CA MET A 427 -22.10 5.77 -11.84
C MET A 427 -22.35 5.12 -13.20
N MET A 428 -21.52 4.17 -13.63
CA MET A 428 -21.72 3.47 -14.90
C MET A 428 -23.08 2.78 -14.96
N HIS A 429 -23.46 2.08 -13.89
CA HIS A 429 -24.77 1.40 -13.85
C HIS A 429 -25.96 2.36 -13.84
N HIS A 430 -25.80 3.53 -13.22
CA HIS A 430 -26.84 4.56 -13.23
C HIS A 430 -27.04 5.14 -14.63
N TYR A 431 -25.97 5.34 -15.41
CA TYR A 431 -26.02 5.75 -16.81
C TYR A 431 -26.70 4.70 -17.70
N ASP A 432 -26.39 3.42 -17.53
CA ASP A 432 -27.01 2.31 -18.26
C ASP A 432 -28.50 2.20 -17.96
N GLY A 433 -28.91 2.42 -16.71
CA GLY A 433 -30.31 2.48 -16.30
C GLY A 433 -31.07 3.62 -16.98
N LEU A 434 -30.48 4.81 -17.05
CA LEU A 434 -31.09 5.97 -17.73
C LEU A 434 -31.21 5.77 -19.25
N MET A 435 -30.28 5.05 -19.87
CA MET A 435 -30.37 4.68 -21.28
C MET A 435 -31.44 3.63 -21.55
N LYS A 436 -31.57 2.61 -20.69
CA LYS A 436 -32.58 1.55 -20.81
C LYS A 436 -33.98 2.05 -20.54
N GLU A 437 -34.19 3.01 -19.65
CA GLU A 437 -35.50 3.63 -19.37
C GLU A 437 -35.91 4.71 -20.41
N GLY A 438 -35.12 4.94 -21.46
CA GLY A 438 -35.46 5.89 -22.53
C GLY A 438 -35.49 7.36 -22.09
N LYS A 439 -35.02 7.69 -20.88
CA LYS A 439 -35.00 9.07 -20.36
C LYS A 439 -33.98 9.96 -21.08
N ILE A 440 -32.95 9.34 -21.71
CA ILE A 440 -32.09 10.03 -22.65
C ILE A 440 -32.51 9.62 -24.06
N LYS A 441 -33.37 10.42 -24.69
CA LYS A 441 -33.70 10.25 -26.10
C LYS A 441 -32.45 10.50 -26.93
N GLY A 442 -31.84 9.42 -27.40
CA GLY A 442 -30.86 9.50 -28.48
C GLY A 442 -31.60 10.15 -29.68
N ARG A 443 -30.89 11.05 -30.36
CA ARG A 443 -31.38 11.75 -31.53
C ARG A 443 -31.75 10.71 -32.58
N THR A 444 -33.03 10.40 -32.71
CA THR A 444 -33.54 9.68 -33.88
C THR A 444 -33.15 10.50 -35.12
N THR A 445 -32.35 9.92 -35.98
CA THR A 445 -32.11 10.37 -37.33
C THR A 445 -33.48 10.55 -37.99
N GLY A 446 -33.92 11.82 -38.10
CA GLY A 446 -35.12 12.16 -38.86
C GLY A 446 -34.91 11.69 -40.29
N GLN A 447 -35.88 10.95 -40.78
CA GLN A 447 -36.03 10.55 -42.15
C GLN A 447 -35.79 11.77 -43.06
N ALA A 448 -34.84 11.61 -43.96
CA ALA A 448 -34.73 12.44 -45.14
C ALA A 448 -35.90 12.07 -46.07
N TYR A 449 -36.69 13.05 -46.38
CA TYR A 449 -37.39 13.14 -47.65
C TYR A 449 -36.58 14.09 -48.54
#